data_e266e6dcfc817eea53272f83112abc7e
#
_entry.id   e266e6dcfc817eea53272f83112abc7e
#
_cell.length_a   1.000
_cell.length_b   1.000
_cell.length_c   1.000
_cell.angle_alpha   90.00
_cell.angle_beta   90.00
_cell.angle_gamma   90.00
#
_symmetry.space_group_name_H-M   'P 1'
#
loop_
_entity.id
_entity.type
_entity.pdbx_description
1 polymer ?
#
loop_
_entity_poly.entity_id
_entity_poly.type
_entity_poly.pdbx_seq_one_letter_code
_entity_poly.pdbx_strand_id
1 'polypeptide(L)'
;MDLSLLSSLSRIHYEETNLDFLCLSPLYFNCSIQILCVGGEGTLSTGAQQFELCNRSELIFWEGSIMQLVASTPDFKVRMALYPKKLFLQAAASLDTTYFNYMRRFPKYDHPEESWKHVNLWMDMAAMLFTKPVSVFNERLELNFLQSMLMWIFSTIPDTSVNVSASYSRKQQLFHRFMHLIHEHAATAHQVSFYAERLCITPRYLNEITMTYSNGKTPKALIDEQLTVELKVLLNNPALSIAEIAARCKFPDSSYLSRFFKKNTGMSPKAYRYKFSLM
;
A
#
# COMPACT_ATOMS: atom_id res chain seq x y z
N MET A 1 14.56 -11.24 -0.37
CA MET A 1 13.68 -11.03 -1.55
C MET A 1 14.47 -10.35 -2.65
N ASP A 2 14.40 -10.85 -3.90
CA ASP A 2 14.98 -10.16 -5.06
C ASP A 2 14.05 -9.03 -5.48
N LEU A 3 14.53 -7.77 -5.38
CA LEU A 3 13.73 -6.58 -5.69
C LEU A 3 13.35 -6.46 -7.17
N SER A 4 14.04 -7.19 -8.07
CA SER A 4 13.68 -7.26 -9.48
C SER A 4 12.31 -7.93 -9.71
N LEU A 5 11.88 -8.81 -8.79
CA LEU A 5 10.57 -9.47 -8.83
C LEU A 5 9.42 -8.48 -8.69
N LEU A 6 9.60 -7.37 -7.97
CA LEU A 6 8.52 -6.38 -7.75
C LEU A 6 8.10 -5.65 -9.02
N SER A 7 9.00 -5.52 -9.99
CA SER A 7 8.73 -4.84 -11.26
C SER A 7 8.18 -5.76 -12.36
N SER A 8 8.38 -7.09 -12.24
CA SER A 8 8.08 -8.07 -13.30
C SER A 8 7.39 -9.34 -12.78
N LEU A 9 6.66 -9.23 -11.66
CA LEU A 9 5.97 -10.37 -11.08
C LEU A 9 4.95 -10.96 -12.07
N SER A 10 5.19 -12.17 -12.52
CA SER A 10 4.33 -12.91 -13.46
C SER A 10 3.52 -14.04 -12.80
N ARG A 11 3.87 -14.41 -11.55
CA ARG A 11 3.29 -15.51 -10.80
C ARG A 11 3.09 -15.14 -9.34
N ILE A 12 2.23 -15.89 -8.62
CA ILE A 12 2.11 -15.75 -7.18
C ILE A 12 3.47 -16.06 -6.54
N HIS A 13 3.92 -15.15 -5.69
CA HIS A 13 5.13 -15.32 -4.89
C HIS A 13 4.77 -15.39 -3.42
N TYR A 14 5.30 -16.38 -2.71
CA TYR A 14 5.15 -16.52 -1.27
C TYR A 14 6.51 -16.51 -0.60
N GLU A 15 6.63 -15.80 0.52
CA GLU A 15 7.85 -15.70 1.31
C GLU A 15 7.54 -15.45 2.79
N GLU A 16 8.30 -16.08 3.68
CA GLU A 16 8.37 -15.68 5.09
C GLU A 16 9.55 -14.72 5.26
N THR A 17 9.31 -13.56 5.85
CA THR A 17 10.30 -12.47 5.90
C THR A 17 10.09 -11.60 7.13
N ASN A 18 11.10 -10.81 7.49
CA ASN A 18 10.99 -9.71 8.47
C ASN A 18 10.85 -8.34 7.79
N LEU A 19 10.70 -8.29 6.47
CA LEU A 19 10.57 -7.09 5.66
C LEU A 19 11.77 -6.12 5.73
N ASP A 20 12.97 -6.56 6.10
CA ASP A 20 14.16 -5.70 6.22
C ASP A 20 14.48 -4.95 4.93
N PHE A 21 14.13 -5.52 3.78
CA PHE A 21 14.29 -4.87 2.47
C PHE A 21 13.46 -3.57 2.33
N LEU A 22 12.46 -3.35 3.20
CA LEU A 22 11.67 -2.12 3.27
C LEU A 22 12.21 -1.08 4.26
N CYS A 23 13.23 -1.42 5.07
CA CYS A 23 13.78 -0.49 6.07
C CYS A 23 14.54 0.68 5.46
N LEU A 24 15.25 0.43 4.37
CA LEU A 24 16.17 1.41 3.78
C LEU A 24 15.44 2.54 3.07
N SER A 25 14.44 2.21 2.28
CA SER A 25 13.65 3.17 1.51
C SER A 25 12.30 2.59 1.14
N PRO A 26 11.30 3.45 0.89
CA PRO A 26 10.01 2.97 0.42
C PRO A 26 10.15 2.32 -0.96
N LEU A 27 9.42 1.21 -1.15
CA LEU A 27 9.34 0.48 -2.41
C LEU A 27 7.94 0.57 -2.99
N TYR A 28 7.88 0.66 -4.32
CA TYR A 28 6.64 0.61 -5.09
C TYR A 28 6.33 -0.84 -5.50
N PHE A 29 5.10 -1.26 -5.30
CA PHE A 29 4.63 -2.60 -5.62
C PHE A 29 3.62 -2.55 -6.78
N ASN A 30 4.01 -3.11 -7.91
CA ASN A 30 3.12 -3.26 -9.08
C ASN A 30 2.30 -4.56 -9.03
N CYS A 31 1.90 -4.95 -7.83
CA CYS A 31 1.15 -6.17 -7.54
C CYS A 31 0.28 -5.96 -6.30
N SER A 32 -0.70 -6.82 -6.09
CA SER A 32 -1.43 -6.86 -4.82
C SER A 32 -0.62 -7.65 -3.79
N ILE A 33 -0.71 -7.27 -2.52
CA ILE A 33 0.12 -7.80 -1.43
C ILE A 33 -0.77 -8.17 -0.27
N GLN A 34 -0.52 -9.34 0.29
CA GLN A 34 -1.08 -9.79 1.55
C GLN A 34 0.07 -10.04 2.52
N ILE A 35 0.02 -9.44 3.68
CA ILE A 35 1.02 -9.56 4.75
C ILE A 35 0.30 -10.01 6.01
N LEU A 36 0.77 -11.11 6.59
CA LEU A 36 0.25 -11.69 7.82
C LEU A 36 1.34 -11.69 8.88
N CYS A 37 1.16 -10.90 9.96
CA CYS A 37 2.13 -10.84 11.05
C CYS A 37 1.99 -12.08 11.95
N VAL A 38 3.06 -12.86 12.03
CA VAL A 38 3.10 -14.13 12.79
C VAL A 38 3.98 -14.05 14.04
N GLY A 39 4.70 -12.96 14.25
CA GLY A 39 5.55 -12.75 15.43
C GLY A 39 6.06 -11.32 15.51
N GLY A 40 6.37 -10.87 16.72
CA GLY A 40 6.87 -9.52 16.98
C GLY A 40 5.89 -8.41 16.66
N GLU A 41 6.43 -7.21 16.53
CA GLU A 41 5.70 -5.99 16.18
C GLU A 41 6.43 -5.22 15.10
N GLY A 42 5.69 -4.55 14.22
CA GLY A 42 6.26 -3.71 13.16
C GLY A 42 5.33 -2.57 12.76
N THR A 43 5.91 -1.48 12.25
CA THR A 43 5.16 -0.34 11.73
C THR A 43 5.46 -0.18 10.24
N LEU A 44 4.45 -0.41 9.40
CA LEU A 44 4.50 -0.15 7.96
C LEU A 44 3.89 1.21 7.63
N SER A 45 4.56 1.96 6.77
CA SER A 45 4.09 3.25 6.25
C SER A 45 3.84 3.18 4.75
N THR A 46 2.71 3.73 4.31
CA THR A 46 2.39 3.95 2.88
C THR A 46 2.61 5.40 2.46
N GLY A 47 3.26 6.20 3.30
CA GLY A 47 3.42 7.65 3.15
C GLY A 47 2.42 8.38 4.03
N ALA A 48 1.20 8.55 3.58
CA ALA A 48 0.17 9.27 4.33
C ALA A 48 -0.44 8.47 5.51
N GLN A 49 -0.32 7.15 5.51
CA GLN A 49 -0.85 6.28 6.57
C GLN A 49 0.25 5.40 7.15
N GLN A 50 0.10 5.08 8.44
CA GLN A 50 0.93 4.10 9.15
C GLN A 50 0.05 3.01 9.74
N PHE A 51 0.56 1.79 9.71
CA PHE A 51 -0.12 0.59 10.18
C PHE A 51 0.78 -0.14 11.17
N GLU A 52 0.34 -0.20 12.41
CA GLU A 52 0.98 -1.02 13.44
C GLU A 52 0.55 -2.46 13.25
N LEU A 53 1.51 -3.36 13.16
CA LEU A 53 1.34 -4.79 13.03
C LEU A 53 1.78 -5.46 14.32
N CYS A 54 0.97 -6.32 14.82
CA CYS A 54 1.29 -7.26 15.90
C CYS A 54 0.87 -8.68 15.48
N ASN A 55 1.16 -9.66 16.31
CA ASN A 55 0.73 -11.02 16.04
C ASN A 55 -0.79 -11.08 15.76
N ARG A 56 -1.16 -11.75 14.66
CA ARG A 56 -2.51 -11.87 14.09
C ARG A 56 -3.01 -10.65 13.29
N SER A 57 -2.17 -9.63 13.07
CA SER A 57 -2.52 -8.57 12.11
C SER A 57 -2.34 -9.05 10.67
N GLU A 58 -3.30 -8.71 9.82
CA GLU A 58 -3.25 -8.87 8.38
C GLU A 58 -3.31 -7.50 7.71
N LEU A 59 -2.50 -7.31 6.66
CA LEU A 59 -2.59 -6.18 5.75
C LEU A 59 -2.78 -6.68 4.33
N ILE A 60 -3.73 -6.08 3.62
CA ILE A 60 -3.94 -6.33 2.19
C ILE A 60 -3.85 -5.00 1.45
N PHE A 61 -2.87 -4.90 0.55
CA PHE A 61 -2.68 -3.75 -0.31
C PHE A 61 -2.84 -4.14 -1.78
N TRP A 62 -3.28 -3.16 -2.56
CA TRP A 62 -3.50 -3.29 -3.98
C TRP A 62 -2.27 -2.85 -4.76
N GLU A 63 -2.23 -3.17 -6.04
CA GLU A 63 -1.21 -2.63 -6.95
C GLU A 63 -1.11 -1.11 -6.84
N GLY A 64 0.10 -0.60 -7.04
CA GLY A 64 0.37 0.83 -6.93
C GLY A 64 0.71 1.28 -5.51
N SER A 65 0.64 0.38 -4.52
CA SER A 65 0.99 0.72 -3.14
C SER A 65 2.48 0.95 -2.98
N ILE A 66 2.81 1.94 -2.16
CA ILE A 66 4.19 2.21 -1.72
C ILE A 66 4.27 1.84 -0.25
N MET A 67 5.31 1.11 0.13
CA MET A 67 5.49 0.69 1.52
C MET A 67 6.93 0.90 1.99
N GLN A 68 7.05 1.24 3.26
CA GLN A 68 8.30 1.32 4.01
C GLN A 68 8.10 0.71 5.40
N LEU A 69 9.04 -0.10 5.86
CA LEU A 69 9.11 -0.52 7.25
C LEU A 69 9.78 0.59 8.06
N VAL A 70 9.04 1.21 8.98
CA VAL A 70 9.51 2.36 9.78
C VAL A 70 10.18 1.89 11.07
N ALA A 71 9.63 0.86 11.69
CA ALA A 71 10.14 0.25 12.91
C ALA A 71 9.72 -1.21 12.99
N SER A 72 10.53 -2.04 13.66
CA SER A 72 10.20 -3.43 13.97
C SER A 72 10.96 -3.90 15.20
N THR A 73 10.38 -4.87 15.91
CA THR A 73 11.08 -5.61 16.96
C THR A 73 12.00 -6.67 16.35
N PRO A 74 13.04 -7.14 17.07
CA PRO A 74 13.98 -8.15 16.54
C PRO A 74 13.34 -9.48 16.15
N ASP A 75 12.20 -9.83 16.74
CA ASP A 75 11.42 -11.04 16.49
C ASP A 75 10.28 -10.81 15.48
N PHE A 76 10.23 -9.64 14.83
CA PHE A 76 9.22 -9.33 13.83
C PHE A 76 9.31 -10.28 12.64
N LYS A 77 8.22 -10.96 12.38
CA LYS A 77 8.12 -11.95 11.31
C LYS A 77 6.75 -11.90 10.66
N VAL A 78 6.74 -11.94 9.35
CA VAL A 78 5.51 -11.97 8.55
C VAL A 78 5.55 -13.08 7.51
N ARG A 79 4.36 -13.52 7.12
CA ARG A 79 4.10 -14.33 5.94
C ARG A 79 3.57 -13.39 4.87
N MET A 80 4.19 -13.38 3.70
CA MET A 80 3.86 -12.45 2.62
C MET A 80 3.51 -13.21 1.35
N ALA A 81 2.40 -12.84 0.72
CA ALA A 81 2.02 -13.31 -0.60
C ALA A 81 1.85 -12.12 -1.54
N LEU A 82 2.44 -12.22 -2.74
CA LEU A 82 2.36 -11.23 -3.80
C LEU A 82 1.55 -11.80 -4.96
N TYR A 83 0.57 -11.04 -5.44
CA TYR A 83 -0.34 -11.46 -6.50
C TYR A 83 -0.18 -10.57 -7.73
N PRO A 84 0.24 -11.12 -8.90
CA PRO A 84 0.40 -10.35 -10.13
C PRO A 84 -0.88 -9.61 -10.49
N LYS A 85 -0.75 -8.35 -10.96
CA LYS A 85 -1.87 -7.51 -11.38
C LYS A 85 -2.83 -8.23 -12.33
N LYS A 86 -2.29 -8.84 -13.39
CA LYS A 86 -3.11 -9.53 -14.41
C LYS A 86 -3.92 -10.66 -13.79
N LEU A 87 -3.29 -11.49 -12.97
CA LEU A 87 -3.95 -12.60 -12.28
C LEU A 87 -5.01 -12.09 -11.30
N PHE A 88 -4.70 -11.06 -10.54
CA PHE A 88 -5.64 -10.46 -9.60
C PHE A 88 -6.89 -9.93 -10.31
N LEU A 89 -6.73 -9.20 -11.41
CA LEU A 89 -7.85 -8.70 -12.21
C LEU A 89 -8.71 -9.83 -12.78
N GLN A 90 -8.09 -10.94 -13.22
CA GLN A 90 -8.82 -12.12 -13.69
C GLN A 90 -9.62 -12.79 -12.56
N ALA A 91 -9.00 -12.97 -11.38
CA ALA A 91 -9.66 -13.57 -10.23
C ALA A 91 -10.83 -12.71 -9.71
N ALA A 92 -10.67 -11.38 -9.76
CA ALA A 92 -11.63 -10.41 -9.27
C ALA A 92 -12.80 -10.17 -10.24
N ALA A 93 -12.68 -10.53 -11.53
CA ALA A 93 -13.62 -10.13 -12.60
C ALA A 93 -15.07 -10.54 -12.35
N SER A 94 -15.31 -11.64 -11.63
CA SER A 94 -16.65 -12.16 -11.31
C SER A 94 -17.13 -11.82 -9.89
N LEU A 95 -16.34 -11.07 -9.12
CA LEU A 95 -16.63 -10.79 -7.72
C LEU A 95 -17.19 -9.38 -7.54
N ASP A 96 -18.01 -9.20 -6.49
CA ASP A 96 -18.65 -7.93 -6.20
C ASP A 96 -17.61 -6.85 -5.81
N THR A 97 -17.64 -5.76 -6.53
CA THR A 97 -16.74 -4.62 -6.33
C THR A 97 -16.91 -3.94 -4.96
N THR A 98 -18.05 -4.12 -4.31
CA THR A 98 -18.35 -3.54 -2.99
C THR A 98 -17.40 -4.05 -1.92
N TYR A 99 -17.09 -5.36 -1.93
CA TYR A 99 -16.13 -5.98 -1.01
C TYR A 99 -14.71 -5.49 -1.26
N PHE A 100 -14.30 -5.34 -2.52
CA PHE A 100 -12.99 -4.75 -2.84
C PHE A 100 -12.86 -3.31 -2.35
N ASN A 101 -13.92 -2.51 -2.49
CA ASN A 101 -13.93 -1.14 -1.98
C ASN A 101 -13.86 -1.12 -0.45
N TYR A 102 -14.52 -2.07 0.23
CA TYR A 102 -14.40 -2.22 1.67
C TYR A 102 -12.96 -2.55 2.09
N MET A 103 -12.33 -3.56 1.50
CA MET A 103 -10.95 -3.95 1.81
C MET A 103 -9.93 -2.84 1.50
N ARG A 104 -10.10 -2.09 0.39
CA ARG A 104 -9.26 -0.92 0.09
C ARG A 104 -9.36 0.16 1.17
N ARG A 105 -10.53 0.31 1.74
CA ARG A 105 -10.80 1.29 2.79
C ARG A 105 -10.25 0.85 4.14
N PHE A 106 -10.28 -0.46 4.41
CA PHE A 106 -9.83 -1.09 5.64
C PHE A 106 -8.78 -2.14 5.32
N PRO A 107 -7.55 -1.72 4.97
CA PRO A 107 -6.51 -2.65 4.54
C PRO A 107 -5.93 -3.48 5.68
N LYS A 108 -6.12 -3.05 6.95
CA LYS A 108 -5.69 -3.78 8.14
C LYS A 108 -6.86 -4.50 8.79
N TYR A 109 -6.62 -5.76 9.15
CA TYR A 109 -7.54 -6.58 9.95
C TYR A 109 -6.76 -7.32 11.04
N ASP A 110 -7.27 -7.27 12.29
CA ASP A 110 -6.72 -8.02 13.40
C ASP A 110 -7.60 -9.24 13.65
N HIS A 111 -7.05 -10.43 13.41
CA HIS A 111 -7.80 -11.68 13.40
C HIS A 111 -8.11 -12.17 14.83
N PRO A 112 -9.39 -12.48 15.16
CA PRO A 112 -9.70 -13.35 16.28
C PRO A 112 -9.14 -14.77 16.03
N GLU A 113 -9.02 -15.56 17.10
CA GLU A 113 -8.34 -16.86 17.03
C GLU A 113 -8.91 -17.82 15.97
N GLU A 114 -10.21 -17.82 15.77
CA GLU A 114 -10.88 -18.68 14.80
C GLU A 114 -10.49 -18.34 13.37
N SER A 115 -10.65 -17.08 12.95
CA SER A 115 -10.29 -16.65 11.59
C SER A 115 -8.77 -16.68 11.37
N TRP A 116 -7.97 -16.51 12.43
CA TRP A 116 -6.52 -16.66 12.37
C TRP A 116 -6.09 -18.04 11.89
N LYS A 117 -6.71 -19.11 12.41
CA LYS A 117 -6.43 -20.47 11.95
C LYS A 117 -6.72 -20.63 10.46
N HIS A 118 -7.83 -20.08 9.99
CA HIS A 118 -8.23 -20.19 8.59
C HIS A 118 -7.32 -19.40 7.64
N VAL A 119 -6.95 -18.16 7.99
CA VAL A 119 -6.04 -17.37 7.12
C VAL A 119 -4.64 -18.02 7.05
N ASN A 120 -4.17 -18.62 8.14
CA ASN A 120 -2.92 -19.40 8.11
C ASN A 120 -2.99 -20.61 7.18
N LEU A 121 -4.12 -21.33 7.11
CA LEU A 121 -4.29 -22.43 6.16
C LEU A 121 -4.17 -21.93 4.70
N TRP A 122 -4.69 -20.76 4.38
CA TRP A 122 -4.49 -20.16 3.06
C TRP A 122 -3.02 -19.86 2.78
N MET A 123 -2.29 -19.35 3.77
CA MET A 123 -0.84 -19.11 3.65
C MET A 123 -0.04 -20.42 3.55
N ASP A 124 -0.46 -21.47 4.24
CA ASP A 124 0.15 -22.82 4.13
C ASP A 124 -0.05 -23.39 2.73
N MET A 125 -1.26 -23.24 2.17
CA MET A 125 -1.52 -23.61 0.78
C MET A 125 -0.67 -22.79 -0.19
N ALA A 126 -0.54 -21.49 0.01
CA ALA A 126 0.31 -20.64 -0.83
C ALA A 126 1.77 -21.10 -0.76
N ALA A 127 2.29 -21.36 0.43
CA ALA A 127 3.64 -21.90 0.63
C ALA A 127 3.83 -23.23 -0.09
N MET A 128 2.87 -24.15 0.04
CA MET A 128 2.94 -25.48 -0.61
C MET A 128 2.91 -25.39 -2.13
N LEU A 129 2.06 -24.53 -2.69
CA LEU A 129 1.79 -24.48 -4.13
C LEU A 129 2.80 -23.63 -4.89
N PHE A 130 3.30 -22.52 -4.30
CA PHE A 130 4.00 -21.48 -5.06
C PHE A 130 5.50 -21.36 -4.73
N THR A 131 6.03 -22.14 -3.80
CA THR A 131 7.48 -22.22 -3.53
C THR A 131 8.19 -23.30 -4.36
N LYS A 132 7.44 -24.16 -5.07
CA LYS A 132 7.99 -25.28 -5.85
C LYS A 132 8.16 -24.94 -7.35
N PRO A 133 8.95 -25.75 -8.10
CA PRO A 133 9.14 -25.58 -9.54
C PRO A 133 7.82 -25.58 -10.34
N VAL A 134 7.87 -24.93 -11.50
CA VAL A 134 6.72 -24.71 -12.40
C VAL A 134 6.15 -26.02 -12.95
N SER A 135 4.82 -26.16 -12.85
CA SER A 135 4.01 -27.21 -13.49
C SER A 135 3.17 -26.59 -14.62
N VAL A 136 2.78 -27.40 -15.59
CA VAL A 136 1.87 -27.01 -16.70
C VAL A 136 0.48 -26.54 -16.19
N PHE A 137 0.12 -26.87 -14.96
CA PHE A 137 -1.14 -26.49 -14.34
C PHE A 137 -1.09 -25.18 -13.55
N ASN A 138 0.05 -24.53 -13.44
CA ASN A 138 0.27 -23.42 -12.52
C ASN A 138 -0.68 -22.24 -12.75
N GLU A 139 -0.91 -21.80 -13.99
CA GLU A 139 -1.81 -20.67 -14.25
C GLU A 139 -3.23 -20.93 -13.74
N ARG A 140 -3.74 -22.16 -13.90
CA ARG A 140 -5.06 -22.54 -13.39
C ARG A 140 -5.07 -22.68 -11.88
N LEU A 141 -4.00 -23.23 -11.29
CA LEU A 141 -3.86 -23.35 -9.84
C LEU A 141 -3.82 -21.96 -9.18
N GLU A 142 -3.05 -21.04 -9.73
CA GLU A 142 -2.94 -19.66 -9.23
C GLU A 142 -4.29 -18.93 -9.30
N LEU A 143 -5.00 -19.05 -10.44
CA LEU A 143 -6.30 -18.42 -10.61
C LEU A 143 -7.35 -19.00 -9.65
N ASN A 144 -7.45 -20.32 -9.57
CA ASN A 144 -8.43 -20.99 -8.69
C ASN A 144 -8.12 -20.71 -7.22
N PHE A 145 -6.84 -20.76 -6.83
CA PHE A 145 -6.41 -20.41 -5.48
C PHE A 145 -6.85 -18.99 -5.10
N LEU A 146 -6.50 -18.02 -5.94
CA LEU A 146 -6.79 -16.61 -5.66
C LEU A 146 -8.29 -16.33 -5.66
N GLN A 147 -9.06 -16.90 -6.60
CA GLN A 147 -10.51 -16.78 -6.59
C GLN A 147 -11.14 -17.36 -5.32
N SER A 148 -10.74 -18.58 -4.95
CA SER A 148 -11.29 -19.24 -3.76
C SER A 148 -10.93 -18.48 -2.48
N MET A 149 -9.70 -17.99 -2.38
CA MET A 149 -9.26 -17.17 -1.25
C MET A 149 -10.04 -15.85 -1.15
N LEU A 150 -10.22 -15.13 -2.26
CA LEU A 150 -11.01 -13.89 -2.28
C LEU A 150 -12.46 -14.13 -1.90
N MET A 151 -13.10 -15.19 -2.42
CA MET A 151 -14.45 -15.57 -2.06
C MET A 151 -14.55 -15.92 -0.56
N TRP A 152 -13.57 -16.64 -0.03
CA TRP A 152 -13.50 -16.93 1.39
C TRP A 152 -13.37 -15.65 2.22
N ILE A 153 -12.44 -14.76 1.89
CA ILE A 153 -12.28 -13.46 2.58
C ILE A 153 -13.60 -12.70 2.55
N PHE A 154 -14.27 -12.60 1.40
CA PHE A 154 -15.56 -11.90 1.28
C PHE A 154 -16.63 -12.53 2.14
N SER A 155 -16.68 -13.87 2.24
CA SER A 155 -17.66 -14.57 3.08
C SER A 155 -17.45 -14.32 4.59
N THR A 156 -16.25 -13.89 5.00
CA THR A 156 -15.94 -13.54 6.41
C THR A 156 -16.29 -12.09 6.74
N ILE A 157 -16.47 -11.24 5.74
CA ILE A 157 -16.86 -9.85 5.95
C ILE A 157 -18.36 -9.78 6.15
N PRO A 158 -18.87 -9.34 7.32
CA PRO A 158 -20.31 -9.25 7.54
C PRO A 158 -20.98 -8.30 6.55
N ASP A 159 -22.12 -8.69 5.99
CA ASP A 159 -22.93 -7.86 5.09
C ASP A 159 -23.25 -6.49 5.70
N THR A 160 -23.48 -6.47 7.02
CA THR A 160 -23.64 -5.23 7.78
C THR A 160 -22.43 -4.33 7.69
N SER A 161 -21.21 -4.87 7.66
CA SER A 161 -19.96 -4.09 7.56
C SER A 161 -19.75 -3.55 6.15
N VAL A 162 -20.12 -4.29 5.13
CA VAL A 162 -20.06 -3.86 3.73
C VAL A 162 -21.12 -2.78 3.47
N ASN A 163 -22.33 -2.98 4.01
CA ASN A 163 -23.42 -2.01 3.95
C ASN A 163 -23.27 -0.84 4.93
N VAL A 164 -22.39 -0.92 5.92
CA VAL A 164 -22.03 0.13 6.88
C VAL A 164 -21.35 1.33 6.23
N SER A 165 -21.08 1.31 4.93
CA SER A 165 -20.92 2.58 4.21
C SER A 165 -22.08 3.56 4.46
N ALA A 166 -23.24 3.08 4.91
CA ALA A 166 -24.37 3.87 5.39
C ALA A 166 -24.25 4.34 6.86
N SER A 167 -23.44 3.72 7.72
CA SER A 167 -23.28 4.10 9.14
C SER A 167 -22.10 5.03 9.42
N TYR A 168 -21.14 5.13 8.49
CA TYR A 168 -20.08 6.14 8.64
C TYR A 168 -20.63 7.54 8.45
N SER A 169 -20.23 8.44 9.35
CA SER A 169 -20.56 9.84 9.15
C SER A 169 -20.05 10.30 7.78
N ARG A 170 -20.77 11.22 7.14
CA ARG A 170 -20.35 11.81 5.86
C ARG A 170 -18.88 12.31 5.92
N LYS A 171 -18.43 12.77 7.07
CA LYS A 171 -17.04 13.20 7.28
C LYS A 171 -16.03 12.05 7.13
N GLN A 172 -16.31 10.90 7.72
CA GLN A 172 -15.46 9.71 7.59
C GLN A 172 -15.38 9.23 6.13
N GLN A 173 -16.52 9.18 5.44
CA GLN A 173 -16.56 8.80 4.03
C GLN A 173 -15.71 9.75 3.16
N LEU A 174 -15.82 11.06 3.39
CA LEU A 174 -15.02 12.06 2.70
C LEU A 174 -13.53 11.93 3.02
N PHE A 175 -13.15 11.64 4.27
CA PHE A 175 -11.76 11.39 4.65
C PHE A 175 -11.16 10.20 3.89
N HIS A 176 -11.86 9.07 3.86
CA HIS A 176 -11.38 7.90 3.13
C HIS A 176 -11.27 8.14 1.62
N ARG A 177 -12.24 8.83 1.02
CA ARG A 177 -12.16 9.24 -0.40
C ARG A 177 -10.98 10.18 -0.65
N PHE A 178 -10.70 11.08 0.28
CA PHE A 178 -9.54 11.96 0.20
C PHE A 178 -8.22 11.17 0.23
N MET A 179 -8.08 10.21 1.14
CA MET A 179 -6.89 9.36 1.22
C MET A 179 -6.65 8.56 -0.06
N HIS A 180 -7.74 8.04 -0.66
CA HIS A 180 -7.66 7.37 -1.95
C HIS A 180 -7.20 8.32 -3.08
N LEU A 181 -7.77 9.53 -3.16
CA LEU A 181 -7.36 10.53 -4.14
C LEU A 181 -5.89 10.97 -3.96
N ILE A 182 -5.40 11.07 -2.72
CA ILE A 182 -3.98 11.33 -2.46
C ILE A 182 -3.12 10.21 -3.07
N HIS A 183 -3.46 8.96 -2.79
CA HIS A 183 -2.72 7.81 -3.31
C HIS A 183 -2.66 7.82 -4.85
N GLU A 184 -3.73 8.22 -5.52
CA GLU A 184 -3.78 8.25 -6.99
C GLU A 184 -3.10 9.48 -7.62
N HIS A 185 -3.08 10.61 -6.92
CA HIS A 185 -2.79 11.89 -7.57
C HIS A 185 -1.67 12.71 -6.93
N ALA A 186 -1.11 12.32 -5.77
CA ALA A 186 -0.14 13.15 -5.05
C ALA A 186 1.10 13.47 -5.87
N ALA A 187 1.55 12.56 -6.74
CA ALA A 187 2.67 12.81 -7.65
C ALA A 187 2.46 14.02 -8.57
N THR A 188 1.21 14.29 -8.97
CA THR A 188 0.92 15.28 -10.03
C THR A 188 -0.01 16.40 -9.61
N ALA A 189 -0.68 16.30 -8.47
CA ALA A 189 -1.64 17.27 -7.96
C ALA A 189 -1.29 17.67 -6.52
N HIS A 190 -0.62 18.80 -6.34
CA HIS A 190 -0.05 19.23 -5.06
C HIS A 190 -0.95 20.20 -4.28
N GLN A 191 -2.03 20.70 -4.92
CA GLN A 191 -2.91 21.71 -4.34
C GLN A 191 -4.11 21.09 -3.65
N VAL A 192 -4.44 21.58 -2.46
CA VAL A 192 -5.60 21.12 -1.67
C VAL A 192 -6.92 21.33 -2.43
N SER A 193 -7.02 22.41 -3.22
CA SER A 193 -8.20 22.72 -4.02
C SER A 193 -8.58 21.60 -4.99
N PHE A 194 -7.60 20.98 -5.65
CA PHE A 194 -7.82 19.85 -6.57
C PHE A 194 -8.61 18.70 -5.90
N TYR A 195 -8.26 18.37 -4.67
CA TYR A 195 -8.91 17.30 -3.91
C TYR A 195 -10.28 17.72 -3.40
N ALA A 196 -10.39 18.96 -2.91
CA ALA A 196 -11.63 19.50 -2.42
C ALA A 196 -12.70 19.56 -3.53
N GLU A 197 -12.33 19.98 -4.74
CA GLU A 197 -13.21 19.99 -5.93
C GLU A 197 -13.70 18.59 -6.29
N ARG A 198 -12.80 17.57 -6.33
CA ARG A 198 -13.17 16.17 -6.62
C ARG A 198 -14.09 15.57 -5.56
N LEU A 199 -14.01 16.05 -4.33
CA LEU A 199 -14.88 15.64 -3.23
C LEU A 199 -16.18 16.47 -3.16
N CYS A 200 -16.34 17.49 -4.01
CA CYS A 200 -17.45 18.45 -4.00
C CYS A 200 -17.62 19.14 -2.65
N ILE A 201 -16.51 19.56 -2.03
CA ILE A 201 -16.46 20.28 -0.77
C ILE A 201 -15.48 21.46 -0.82
N THR A 202 -15.54 22.31 0.19
CA THR A 202 -14.58 23.43 0.31
C THR A 202 -13.24 22.95 0.90
N PRO A 203 -12.10 23.60 0.56
CA PRO A 203 -10.81 23.32 1.21
C PRO A 203 -10.85 23.47 2.74
N ARG A 204 -11.63 24.42 3.25
CA ARG A 204 -11.83 24.62 4.69
C ARG A 204 -12.48 23.41 5.35
N TYR A 205 -13.53 22.86 4.73
CA TYR A 205 -14.22 21.67 5.24
C TYR A 205 -13.33 20.41 5.15
N LEU A 206 -12.54 20.30 4.08
CA LEU A 206 -11.55 19.24 3.95
C LEU A 206 -10.50 19.32 5.08
N ASN A 207 -10.05 20.53 5.44
CA ASN A 207 -9.12 20.71 6.56
C ASN A 207 -9.73 20.28 7.90
N GLU A 208 -11.00 20.62 8.17
CA GLU A 208 -11.70 20.17 9.37
C GLU A 208 -11.75 18.64 9.45
N ILE A 209 -12.09 17.99 8.34
CA ILE A 209 -12.16 16.54 8.24
C ILE A 209 -10.79 15.90 8.51
N THR A 210 -9.75 16.37 7.85
CA THR A 210 -8.40 15.78 8.00
C THR A 210 -7.86 15.98 9.41
N MET A 211 -8.01 17.15 10.00
CA MET A 211 -7.63 17.41 11.39
C MET A 211 -8.29 16.44 12.37
N THR A 212 -9.56 16.08 12.11
CA THR A 212 -10.31 15.17 12.99
C THR A 212 -9.83 13.71 12.87
N TYR A 213 -9.54 13.24 11.63
CA TYR A 213 -9.32 11.81 11.36
C TYR A 213 -7.85 11.43 11.09
N SER A 214 -6.92 12.38 11.09
CA SER A 214 -5.50 12.13 10.85
C SER A 214 -4.58 12.65 11.97
N ASN A 215 -5.03 12.58 13.20
CA ASN A 215 -4.26 13.03 14.38
C ASN A 215 -3.74 14.48 14.24
N GLY A 216 -4.62 15.38 13.76
CA GLY A 216 -4.29 16.80 13.64
C GLY A 216 -3.49 17.19 12.40
N LYS A 217 -3.35 16.32 11.41
CA LYS A 217 -2.66 16.67 10.16
C LYS A 217 -3.56 17.46 9.22
N THR A 218 -2.98 18.45 8.56
CA THR A 218 -3.67 19.20 7.50
C THR A 218 -3.72 18.41 6.18
N PRO A 219 -4.67 18.71 5.26
CA PRO A 219 -4.69 18.08 3.93
C PRO A 219 -3.36 18.26 3.19
N LYS A 220 -2.74 19.43 3.30
CA LYS A 220 -1.46 19.72 2.66
C LYS A 220 -0.34 18.86 3.22
N ALA A 221 -0.31 18.63 4.53
CA ALA A 221 0.69 17.76 5.15
C ALA A 221 0.58 16.32 4.63
N LEU A 222 -0.65 15.77 4.54
CA LEU A 222 -0.89 14.42 4.02
C LEU A 222 -0.50 14.28 2.54
N ILE A 223 -0.80 15.28 1.71
CA ILE A 223 -0.39 15.32 0.30
C ILE A 223 1.15 15.35 0.20
N ASP A 224 1.81 16.21 1.01
CA ASP A 224 3.26 16.37 0.98
C ASP A 224 4.00 15.11 1.49
N GLU A 225 3.45 14.42 2.48
CA GLU A 225 3.96 13.13 2.97
C GLU A 225 3.92 12.08 1.86
N GLN A 226 2.78 11.90 1.19
CA GLN A 226 2.64 10.94 0.09
C GLN A 226 3.56 11.29 -1.08
N LEU A 227 3.57 12.54 -1.51
CA LEU A 227 4.47 13.01 -2.59
C LEU A 227 5.94 12.76 -2.24
N THR A 228 6.34 12.98 -0.99
CA THR A 228 7.70 12.72 -0.54
C THR A 228 8.07 11.24 -0.67
N VAL A 229 7.15 10.33 -0.33
CA VAL A 229 7.34 8.88 -0.48
C VAL A 229 7.48 8.50 -1.96
N GLU A 230 6.63 9.03 -2.82
CA GLU A 230 6.72 8.79 -4.27
C GLU A 230 8.02 9.33 -4.88
N LEU A 231 8.47 10.50 -4.44
CA LEU A 231 9.77 11.04 -4.84
C LEU A 231 10.94 10.15 -4.41
N LYS A 232 10.90 9.57 -3.20
CA LYS A 232 11.92 8.62 -2.74
C LYS A 232 11.99 7.39 -3.65
N VAL A 233 10.83 6.84 -4.04
CA VAL A 233 10.76 5.71 -4.99
C VAL A 233 11.36 6.08 -6.34
N LEU A 234 10.99 7.23 -6.91
CA LEU A 234 11.53 7.69 -8.20
C LEU A 234 13.05 7.97 -8.12
N LEU A 235 13.53 8.48 -7.00
CA LEU A 235 14.95 8.74 -6.76
C LEU A 235 15.78 7.46 -6.65
N ASN A 236 15.18 6.33 -6.26
CA ASN A 236 15.87 5.02 -6.23
C ASN A 236 16.14 4.48 -7.64
N ASN A 237 15.47 4.99 -8.67
CA ASN A 237 15.74 4.61 -10.05
C ASN A 237 16.92 5.43 -10.62
N PRO A 238 18.10 4.81 -10.85
CA PRO A 238 19.29 5.52 -11.35
C PRO A 238 19.12 6.02 -12.78
N ALA A 239 18.22 5.42 -13.58
CA ALA A 239 17.97 5.82 -14.96
C ALA A 239 17.22 7.18 -15.07
N LEU A 240 16.58 7.66 -13.99
CA LEU A 240 15.86 8.92 -14.01
C LEU A 240 16.74 10.06 -13.47
N SER A 241 16.91 11.12 -14.25
CA SER A 241 17.50 12.38 -13.77
C SER A 241 16.56 13.10 -12.81
N ILE A 242 17.11 13.98 -11.96
CA ILE A 242 16.30 14.83 -11.06
C ILE A 242 15.36 15.76 -11.85
N ALA A 243 15.80 16.20 -13.05
CA ALA A 243 14.97 17.03 -13.93
C ALA A 243 13.78 16.25 -14.51
N GLU A 244 13.97 15.00 -14.93
CA GLU A 244 12.89 14.12 -15.37
C GLU A 244 11.90 13.80 -14.26
N ILE A 245 12.40 13.58 -13.03
CA ILE A 245 11.53 13.37 -11.86
C ILE A 245 10.70 14.64 -11.59
N ALA A 246 11.33 15.82 -11.66
CA ALA A 246 10.62 17.09 -11.49
C ALA A 246 9.50 17.25 -12.54
N ALA A 247 9.79 16.95 -13.80
CA ALA A 247 8.80 17.01 -14.88
C ALA A 247 7.67 15.99 -14.68
N ARG A 248 7.97 14.74 -14.34
CA ARG A 248 6.97 13.69 -14.06
C ARG A 248 6.05 14.07 -12.90
N CYS A 249 6.62 14.62 -11.83
CA CYS A 249 5.87 15.06 -10.67
C CYS A 249 5.32 16.50 -10.80
N LYS A 250 5.30 17.08 -12.01
CA LYS A 250 4.77 18.42 -12.30
C LYS A 250 5.30 19.53 -11.40
N PHE A 251 6.56 19.42 -10.98
CA PHE A 251 7.25 20.56 -10.37
C PHE A 251 7.67 21.58 -11.45
N PRO A 252 7.69 22.88 -11.11
CA PRO A 252 8.14 23.90 -12.06
C PRO A 252 9.55 23.64 -12.61
N ASP A 253 10.47 23.19 -11.74
CA ASP A 253 11.85 22.86 -12.05
C ASP A 253 12.49 21.94 -11.01
N SER A 254 13.70 21.46 -11.30
CA SER A 254 14.47 20.59 -10.40
C SER A 254 14.91 21.30 -9.11
N SER A 255 15.04 22.63 -9.12
CA SER A 255 15.41 23.41 -7.94
C SER A 255 14.24 23.48 -6.96
N TYR A 256 13.02 23.62 -7.47
CA TYR A 256 11.81 23.59 -6.65
C TYR A 256 11.61 22.21 -6.02
N LEU A 257 11.74 21.13 -6.80
CA LEU A 257 11.72 19.77 -6.29
C LEU A 257 12.77 19.58 -5.19
N SER A 258 13.99 20.06 -5.42
CA SER A 258 15.09 19.91 -4.45
C SER A 258 14.80 20.62 -3.14
N ARG A 259 14.24 21.83 -3.18
CA ARG A 259 13.82 22.58 -1.98
C ARG A 259 12.70 21.85 -1.24
N PHE A 260 11.67 21.40 -1.97
CA PHE A 260 10.57 20.63 -1.43
C PHE A 260 11.06 19.36 -0.72
N PHE A 261 11.87 18.56 -1.42
CA PHE A 261 12.38 17.30 -0.90
C PHE A 261 13.26 17.51 0.33
N LYS A 262 14.18 18.49 0.29
CA LYS A 262 15.03 18.83 1.44
C LYS A 262 14.22 19.31 2.64
N LYS A 263 13.17 20.10 2.44
CA LYS A 263 12.27 20.56 3.50
C LYS A 263 11.60 19.38 4.22
N ASN A 264 11.14 18.37 3.47
CA ASN A 264 10.37 17.25 4.01
C ASN A 264 11.23 16.07 4.51
N THR A 265 12.50 15.95 4.04
CA THR A 265 13.38 14.80 4.37
C THR A 265 14.66 15.19 5.10
N GLY A 266 14.98 16.47 5.19
CA GLY A 266 16.25 16.96 5.75
C GLY A 266 17.45 16.89 4.78
N MET A 267 17.34 16.18 3.64
CA MET A 267 18.44 15.98 2.70
C MET A 267 18.08 16.32 1.26
N SER A 268 19.09 16.65 0.44
CA SER A 268 18.83 16.90 -0.99
C SER A 268 18.51 15.62 -1.74
N PRO A 269 17.78 15.68 -2.90
CA PRO A 269 17.52 14.51 -3.74
C PRO A 269 18.82 13.80 -4.17
N LYS A 270 19.88 14.55 -4.48
CA LYS A 270 21.18 14.00 -4.86
C LYS A 270 21.84 13.25 -3.70
N ALA A 271 21.80 13.81 -2.48
CA ALA A 271 22.32 13.15 -1.29
C ALA A 271 21.52 11.90 -0.93
N TYR A 272 20.21 11.95 -1.07
CA TYR A 272 19.34 10.79 -0.86
C TYR A 272 19.69 9.66 -1.83
N ARG A 273 19.77 9.95 -3.12
CA ARG A 273 20.15 8.97 -4.15
C ARG A 273 21.52 8.34 -3.85
N TYR A 274 22.53 9.15 -3.56
CA TYR A 274 23.87 8.65 -3.24
C TYR A 274 23.86 7.69 -2.05
N LYS A 275 23.11 8.03 -1.00
CA LYS A 275 23.02 7.20 0.21
C LYS A 275 22.36 5.83 -0.04
N PHE A 276 21.34 5.77 -0.91
CA PHE A 276 20.50 4.59 -1.10
C PHE A 276 20.73 3.85 -2.43
N SER A 277 21.54 4.37 -3.37
CA SER A 277 21.96 3.67 -4.60
C SER A 277 23.23 2.86 -4.44
N LEU A 278 23.93 2.94 -3.32
CA LEU A 278 25.16 2.18 -3.03
C LEU A 278 24.89 0.93 -2.17
N MET A 279 23.66 0.63 -1.87
CA MET A 279 23.20 -0.56 -1.16
C MET A 279 22.32 -1.44 -2.06
#